data_126d9fc86e2f20139612f59bf05ae06c
#
_entry.id   126d9fc86e2f20139612f59bf05ae06c
#
_cell.length_a   1.000
_cell.length_b   1.000
_cell.length_c   1.000
_cell.angle_alpha   90.00
_cell.angle_beta   90.00
_cell.angle_gamma   90.00
#
_symmetry.space_group_name_H-M   'P 1'
#
loop_
_entity.id
_entity.type
_entity.pdbx_description
1 polymer ?
#
loop_
_entity_poly.entity_id
_entity_poly.type
_entity_poly.pdbx_seq_one_letter_code
_entity_poly.pdbx_strand_id
1 'polypeptide(L)'
;MTAPVSIRNATKTFGDFTALRDVSLEIEAGEFIVLLGPSGCGKTTLLSLLGGFLSPSSGTVEINGQDMGHVPPSKRPTTTMFQDYALFPHMSLRDNVAFGLKMRKIGKAERHAKAEDLLDMVGLKSSADKKPHELSGGQRQRVALARALAVEPDVLLLDEPLGALDLKLRRQMQDELKAIQKRVGTTFVHVTHDQEEAMAIADRIVVMNAGNIEDVGRPEDIYTRPRTLFSASFMGEVNFIPGTLGNCHDGIVDIETVLGAVSLPETALRDENLTKGAKVTLAIRPEHFRASTGTGPRITFGKAKVTDGSFFGTHHRAHLEPVDAPDIILTAHMPQSAVIEAGAWIDLTIDPASVVVLAGHPDTTKTE
;
A
#
# COMPACT_ATOMS: atom_id res chain seq x y z
N MET A 1 -2.03 3.01 -25.15
CA MET A 1 -0.61 3.36 -25.05
C MET A 1 -0.26 3.35 -23.59
N THR A 2 0.99 3.22 -23.20
CA THR A 2 1.43 3.18 -21.80
C THR A 2 2.78 3.88 -21.70
N ALA A 3 3.06 4.55 -20.60
CA ALA A 3 4.30 5.28 -20.42
C ALA A 3 4.90 5.04 -19.02
N PRO A 4 6.23 4.99 -18.91
CA PRO A 4 6.91 5.07 -17.64
C PRO A 4 6.81 6.48 -17.05
N VAL A 5 6.86 6.58 -15.72
CA VAL A 5 6.87 7.85 -15.01
C VAL A 5 8.11 7.92 -14.14
N SER A 6 8.84 9.04 -14.21
CA SER A 6 10.00 9.32 -13.37
C SER A 6 9.77 10.59 -12.57
N ILE A 7 9.92 10.48 -11.26
CA ILE A 7 9.89 11.59 -10.31
C ILE A 7 11.27 11.67 -9.69
N ARG A 8 11.93 12.84 -9.79
CA ARG A 8 13.30 13.00 -9.29
C ARG A 8 13.39 14.19 -8.35
N ASN A 9 13.75 13.91 -7.10
CA ASN A 9 13.98 14.89 -6.04
C ASN A 9 12.85 15.92 -5.91
N ALA A 10 11.59 15.45 -6.13
CA ALA A 10 10.43 16.33 -6.14
C ALA A 10 10.10 16.79 -4.73
N THR A 11 10.14 18.11 -4.55
CA THR A 11 9.72 18.78 -3.31
C THR A 11 8.51 19.66 -3.58
N LYS A 12 7.54 19.68 -2.67
CA LYS A 12 6.40 20.58 -2.72
C LYS A 12 6.18 21.28 -1.40
N THR A 13 6.24 22.61 -1.43
CA THR A 13 5.98 23.47 -0.27
C THR A 13 4.72 24.31 -0.49
N PHE A 14 4.01 24.61 0.59
CA PHE A 14 2.87 25.53 0.66
C PHE A 14 3.14 26.50 1.83
N GLY A 15 3.67 27.68 1.54
CA GLY A 15 4.20 28.57 2.58
C GLY A 15 5.31 27.84 3.36
N ASP A 16 5.17 27.76 4.69
CA ASP A 16 6.13 27.11 5.57
C ASP A 16 5.95 25.58 5.66
N PHE A 17 4.84 25.04 5.12
CA PHE A 17 4.55 23.63 5.16
C PHE A 17 5.14 22.88 3.95
N THR A 18 5.95 21.85 4.22
CA THR A 18 6.50 20.98 3.18
C THR A 18 5.69 19.69 3.10
N ALA A 19 4.90 19.56 2.02
CA ALA A 19 4.03 18.42 1.79
C ALA A 19 4.74 17.22 1.15
N LEU A 20 5.79 17.46 0.37
CA LEU A 20 6.67 16.42 -0.21
C LEU A 20 8.12 16.85 -0.02
N ARG A 21 8.97 15.92 0.40
CA ARG A 21 10.37 16.15 0.76
C ARG A 21 11.28 15.25 -0.07
N ASP A 22 11.86 15.82 -1.12
CA ASP A 22 12.88 15.13 -1.95
C ASP A 22 12.44 13.74 -2.46
N VAL A 23 11.19 13.65 -2.92
CA VAL A 23 10.58 12.39 -3.36
C VAL A 23 11.16 11.99 -4.71
N SER A 24 11.72 10.77 -4.78
CA SER A 24 12.17 10.14 -6.01
C SER A 24 11.50 8.78 -6.20
N LEU A 25 10.91 8.55 -7.39
CA LEU A 25 10.15 7.35 -7.69
C LEU A 25 10.18 7.07 -9.19
N GLU A 26 10.54 5.86 -9.57
CA GLU A 26 10.42 5.35 -10.94
C GLU A 26 9.24 4.38 -11.01
N ILE A 27 8.35 4.58 -11.99
CA ILE A 27 7.17 3.74 -12.26
C ILE A 27 7.31 3.17 -13.66
N GLU A 28 7.23 1.86 -13.78
CA GLU A 28 7.35 1.19 -15.07
C GLU A 28 6.09 1.35 -15.93
N ALA A 29 6.26 1.27 -17.25
CA ALA A 29 5.13 1.33 -18.17
C ALA A 29 4.19 0.12 -17.97
N GLY A 30 2.89 0.38 -17.78
CA GLY A 30 1.89 -0.66 -17.54
C GLY A 30 1.85 -1.20 -16.10
N GLU A 31 2.60 -0.60 -15.18
CA GLU A 31 2.60 -0.96 -13.77
C GLU A 31 1.32 -0.47 -13.06
N PHE A 32 0.82 -1.27 -12.12
CA PHE A 32 -0.18 -0.84 -11.14
C PHE A 32 0.53 -0.49 -9.83
N ILE A 33 0.82 0.79 -9.62
CA ILE A 33 1.46 1.26 -8.40
C ILE A 33 0.44 1.88 -7.44
N VAL A 34 0.58 1.58 -6.15
CA VAL A 34 -0.29 2.11 -5.09
C VAL A 34 0.51 2.99 -4.14
N LEU A 35 0.08 4.24 -3.99
CA LEU A 35 0.58 5.18 -2.97
C LEU A 35 -0.22 4.97 -1.69
N LEU A 36 0.42 4.50 -0.65
CA LEU A 36 -0.20 4.10 0.61
C LEU A 36 0.41 4.91 1.78
N GLY A 37 -0.37 5.28 2.78
CA GLY A 37 0.12 5.99 3.96
C GLY A 37 -1.01 6.70 4.71
N PRO A 38 -0.75 7.26 5.90
CA PRO A 38 -1.74 7.97 6.69
C PRO A 38 -2.27 9.24 6.00
N SER A 39 -3.37 9.78 6.51
CA SER A 39 -3.91 11.04 6.02
C SER A 39 -2.88 12.16 6.16
N GLY A 40 -2.77 13.02 5.15
CA GLY A 40 -1.85 14.16 5.16
C GLY A 40 -0.38 13.84 4.86
N CYS A 41 0.01 12.58 4.57
CA CYS A 41 1.40 12.22 4.27
C CYS A 41 1.90 12.61 2.87
N GLY A 42 1.07 13.25 2.02
CA GLY A 42 1.49 13.76 0.70
C GLY A 42 1.01 12.99 -0.52
N LYS A 43 0.26 11.87 -0.39
CA LYS A 43 -0.22 11.04 -1.52
C LYS A 43 -0.99 11.82 -2.58
N THR A 44 -2.05 12.54 -2.20
CA THR A 44 -2.86 13.37 -3.11
C THR A 44 -2.05 14.53 -3.67
N THR A 45 -1.06 15.06 -2.93
CA THR A 45 -0.13 16.05 -3.44
C THR A 45 0.73 15.48 -4.56
N LEU A 46 1.30 14.29 -4.37
CA LEU A 46 2.09 13.60 -5.39
C LEU A 46 1.25 13.27 -6.63
N LEU A 47 0.02 12.75 -6.42
CA LEU A 47 -0.95 12.52 -7.51
C LEU A 47 -1.26 13.81 -8.28
N SER A 48 -1.43 14.95 -7.57
CA SER A 48 -1.70 16.26 -8.17
C SER A 48 -0.51 16.80 -8.96
N LEU A 49 0.73 16.51 -8.56
CA LEU A 49 1.93 16.81 -9.35
C LEU A 49 1.93 16.02 -10.66
N LEU A 50 1.60 14.73 -10.62
CA LEU A 50 1.49 13.87 -11.81
C LEU A 50 0.38 14.36 -12.76
N GLY A 51 -0.78 14.70 -12.21
CA GLY A 51 -1.93 15.23 -12.97
C GLY A 51 -1.75 16.66 -13.50
N GLY A 52 -0.73 17.40 -13.02
CA GLY A 52 -0.47 18.77 -13.43
C GLY A 52 -1.38 19.82 -12.77
N PHE A 53 -2.11 19.43 -11.72
CA PHE A 53 -2.90 20.38 -10.90
C PHE A 53 -2.01 21.20 -9.97
N LEU A 54 -0.81 20.68 -9.68
CA LEU A 54 0.25 21.36 -8.94
C LEU A 54 1.56 21.25 -9.73
N SER A 55 2.44 22.23 -9.54
CA SER A 55 3.83 22.15 -9.99
C SER A 55 4.74 21.88 -8.80
N PRO A 56 5.83 21.09 -8.95
CA PRO A 56 6.81 20.92 -7.89
C PRO A 56 7.47 22.26 -7.54
N SER A 57 7.91 22.42 -6.29
CA SER A 57 8.71 23.58 -5.86
C SER A 57 10.17 23.43 -6.29
N SER A 58 10.66 22.16 -6.34
CA SER A 58 11.94 21.76 -6.92
C SER A 58 11.87 20.30 -7.37
N GLY A 59 12.86 19.86 -8.14
CA GLY A 59 12.85 18.54 -8.77
C GLY A 59 12.04 18.48 -10.05
N THR A 60 11.89 17.29 -10.63
CA THR A 60 11.23 17.07 -11.92
C THR A 60 10.21 15.94 -11.88
N VAL A 61 9.22 16.03 -12.78
CA VAL A 61 8.24 14.97 -13.06
C VAL A 61 8.26 14.73 -14.56
N GLU A 62 8.62 13.53 -14.96
CA GLU A 62 8.71 13.13 -16.36
C GLU A 62 7.70 12.01 -16.66
N ILE A 63 7.06 12.06 -17.83
CA ILE A 63 6.23 10.97 -18.36
C ILE A 63 6.78 10.64 -19.76
N ASN A 64 7.12 9.38 -19.97
CA ASN A 64 7.76 8.94 -21.22
C ASN A 64 9.03 9.75 -21.58
N GLY A 65 9.83 10.11 -20.57
CA GLY A 65 11.05 10.91 -20.72
C GLY A 65 10.82 12.40 -21.06
N GLN A 66 9.57 12.85 -21.07
CA GLN A 66 9.25 14.28 -21.27
C GLN A 66 8.94 14.94 -19.94
N ASP A 67 9.62 16.08 -19.67
CA ASP A 67 9.34 16.89 -18.48
C ASP A 67 7.93 17.47 -18.54
N MET A 68 7.16 17.24 -17.45
CA MET A 68 5.79 17.70 -17.25
C MET A 68 5.70 18.98 -16.42
N GLY A 69 6.81 19.55 -15.95
CA GLY A 69 6.82 20.68 -15.00
C GLY A 69 5.98 21.88 -15.42
N HIS A 70 5.93 22.18 -16.72
CA HIS A 70 5.16 23.31 -17.29
C HIS A 70 3.98 22.89 -18.19
N VAL A 71 3.68 21.57 -18.26
CA VAL A 71 2.59 21.07 -19.10
C VAL A 71 1.28 21.12 -18.30
N PRO A 72 0.26 21.87 -18.76
CA PRO A 72 -1.02 21.95 -18.06
C PRO A 72 -1.79 20.61 -18.10
N PRO A 73 -2.70 20.32 -17.15
CA PRO A 73 -3.44 19.07 -17.06
C PRO A 73 -4.09 18.61 -18.37
N SER A 74 -4.67 19.55 -19.13
CA SER A 74 -5.38 19.25 -20.38
C SER A 74 -4.49 18.76 -21.52
N LYS A 75 -3.17 18.92 -21.40
CA LYS A 75 -2.18 18.52 -22.42
C LYS A 75 -1.31 17.35 -21.96
N ARG A 76 -1.44 16.91 -20.71
CA ARG A 76 -0.70 15.74 -20.19
C ARG A 76 -1.30 14.44 -20.73
N PRO A 77 -0.48 13.40 -20.93
CA PRO A 77 -0.96 12.07 -21.29
C PRO A 77 -1.56 11.33 -20.08
N THR A 78 -2.17 12.08 -19.14
CA THR A 78 -2.76 11.56 -17.91
C THR A 78 -4.25 11.84 -17.86
N THR A 79 -4.99 10.99 -17.14
CA THR A 79 -6.38 11.27 -16.76
C THR A 79 -6.55 10.97 -15.28
N THR A 80 -7.29 11.82 -14.57
CA THR A 80 -7.54 11.65 -13.13
C THR A 80 -8.98 11.25 -12.89
N MET A 81 -9.18 10.23 -12.08
CA MET A 81 -10.47 9.84 -11.50
C MET A 81 -10.47 10.30 -10.03
N PHE A 82 -11.38 11.21 -9.69
CA PHE A 82 -11.52 11.77 -8.35
C PHE A 82 -12.40 10.90 -7.46
N GLN A 83 -12.30 11.08 -6.17
CA GLN A 83 -13.00 10.31 -5.13
C GLN A 83 -14.54 10.38 -5.25
N ASP A 84 -15.11 11.51 -5.69
CA ASP A 84 -16.54 11.71 -5.90
C ASP A 84 -17.01 11.26 -7.28
N TYR A 85 -16.12 10.65 -8.08
CA TYR A 85 -16.33 10.22 -9.47
C TYR A 85 -16.62 11.37 -10.45
N ALA A 86 -17.05 12.53 -10.01
CA ALA A 86 -17.35 13.74 -10.79
C ALA A 86 -18.13 13.48 -12.09
N LEU A 87 -19.12 12.59 -12.06
CA LEU A 87 -19.98 12.31 -13.21
C LEU A 87 -20.93 13.49 -13.47
N PHE A 88 -21.19 13.81 -14.74
CA PHE A 88 -22.12 14.84 -15.14
C PHE A 88 -23.56 14.35 -14.93
N PRO A 89 -24.33 14.87 -13.94
CA PRO A 89 -25.61 14.29 -13.54
C PRO A 89 -26.72 14.44 -14.57
N HIS A 90 -26.59 15.41 -15.47
CA HIS A 90 -27.56 15.70 -16.53
C HIS A 90 -27.34 14.90 -17.82
N MET A 91 -26.19 14.26 -17.97
CA MET A 91 -25.80 13.47 -19.15
C MET A 91 -26.14 11.98 -18.97
N SER A 92 -26.39 11.27 -20.07
CA SER A 92 -26.43 9.81 -20.09
C SER A 92 -25.06 9.20 -19.76
N LEU A 93 -25.00 7.90 -19.44
CA LEU A 93 -23.72 7.22 -19.21
C LEU A 93 -22.88 7.23 -20.49
N ARG A 94 -23.49 6.98 -21.65
CA ARG A 94 -22.82 7.08 -22.94
C ARG A 94 -22.21 8.46 -23.16
N ASP A 95 -22.96 9.54 -22.87
CA ASP A 95 -22.47 10.89 -23.05
C ASP A 95 -21.39 11.27 -22.01
N ASN A 96 -21.48 10.75 -20.78
CA ASN A 96 -20.45 10.89 -19.77
C ASN A 96 -19.13 10.29 -20.28
N VAL A 97 -19.14 9.04 -20.74
CA VAL A 97 -17.95 8.35 -21.26
C VAL A 97 -17.41 9.03 -22.51
N ALA A 98 -18.31 9.46 -23.42
CA ALA A 98 -17.95 10.16 -24.65
C ALA A 98 -17.47 11.60 -24.46
N PHE A 99 -17.56 12.17 -23.25
CA PHE A 99 -17.33 13.59 -23.03
C PHE A 99 -15.91 14.04 -23.41
N GLY A 100 -14.88 13.32 -22.95
CA GLY A 100 -13.49 13.63 -23.29
C GLY A 100 -13.22 13.57 -24.81
N LEU A 101 -13.82 12.61 -25.50
CA LEU A 101 -13.73 12.47 -26.96
C LEU A 101 -14.45 13.63 -27.69
N LYS A 102 -15.57 14.12 -27.11
CA LYS A 102 -16.25 15.32 -27.64
C LYS A 102 -15.34 16.55 -27.53
N MET A 103 -14.63 16.72 -26.44
CA MET A 103 -13.67 17.84 -26.26
C MET A 103 -12.51 17.76 -27.27
N ARG A 104 -12.11 16.54 -27.65
CA ARG A 104 -11.14 16.28 -28.76
C ARG A 104 -11.75 16.42 -30.15
N LYS A 105 -13.00 16.89 -30.29
CA LYS A 105 -13.73 17.09 -31.53
C LYS A 105 -13.99 15.82 -32.36
N ILE A 106 -14.00 14.64 -31.72
CA ILE A 106 -14.33 13.35 -32.36
C ILE A 106 -15.83 13.35 -32.73
N GLY A 107 -16.13 12.82 -33.92
CA GLY A 107 -17.51 12.74 -34.45
C GLY A 107 -18.48 11.99 -33.55
N LYS A 108 -19.78 12.35 -33.60
CA LYS A 108 -20.78 11.79 -32.64
C LYS A 108 -20.91 10.27 -32.77
N ALA A 109 -20.95 9.75 -33.97
CA ALA A 109 -21.10 8.29 -34.19
C ALA A 109 -19.90 7.53 -33.61
N GLU A 110 -18.68 7.96 -33.93
CA GLU A 110 -17.43 7.35 -33.50
C GLU A 110 -17.26 7.39 -31.96
N ARG A 111 -17.45 8.58 -31.34
CA ARG A 111 -17.31 8.70 -29.88
C ARG A 111 -18.36 7.91 -29.11
N HIS A 112 -19.60 7.76 -29.65
CA HIS A 112 -20.64 6.96 -29.02
C HIS A 112 -20.35 5.46 -29.15
N ALA A 113 -19.86 4.99 -30.31
CA ALA A 113 -19.44 3.59 -30.49
C ALA A 113 -18.34 3.24 -29.48
N LYS A 114 -17.28 4.09 -29.38
CA LYS A 114 -16.21 3.87 -28.41
C LYS A 114 -16.69 3.92 -26.94
N ALA A 115 -17.64 4.79 -26.62
CA ALA A 115 -18.25 4.85 -25.29
C ALA A 115 -19.05 3.59 -24.97
N GLU A 116 -19.77 3.01 -25.93
CA GLU A 116 -20.50 1.76 -25.77
C GLU A 116 -19.56 0.56 -25.57
N ASP A 117 -18.45 0.50 -26.32
CA ASP A 117 -17.42 -0.54 -26.14
C ASP A 117 -16.79 -0.48 -24.72
N LEU A 118 -16.54 0.73 -24.19
CA LEU A 118 -16.02 0.91 -22.84
C LEU A 118 -17.07 0.60 -21.76
N LEU A 119 -18.34 0.96 -22.00
CA LEU A 119 -19.44 0.56 -21.11
C LEU A 119 -19.65 -0.96 -21.14
N ASP A 120 -19.45 -1.62 -22.26
CA ASP A 120 -19.44 -3.08 -22.37
C ASP A 120 -18.30 -3.70 -21.56
N MET A 121 -17.10 -3.13 -21.66
CA MET A 121 -15.91 -3.56 -20.90
C MET A 121 -16.16 -3.56 -19.39
N VAL A 122 -16.92 -2.59 -18.87
CA VAL A 122 -17.26 -2.47 -17.45
C VAL A 122 -18.64 -3.07 -17.09
N GLY A 123 -19.25 -3.84 -18.01
CA GLY A 123 -20.52 -4.55 -17.78
C GLY A 123 -21.76 -3.66 -17.68
N LEU A 124 -21.73 -2.46 -18.30
CA LEU A 124 -22.81 -1.47 -18.22
C LEU A 124 -23.41 -1.08 -19.58
N LYS A 125 -23.18 -1.85 -20.64
CA LYS A 125 -23.68 -1.56 -21.99
C LYS A 125 -25.20 -1.36 -22.04
N SER A 126 -25.98 -2.23 -21.36
CA SER A 126 -27.43 -2.14 -21.29
C SER A 126 -27.97 -0.91 -20.55
N SER A 127 -27.10 -0.20 -19.85
CA SER A 127 -27.43 1.01 -19.08
C SER A 127 -26.95 2.30 -19.75
N ALA A 128 -26.46 2.27 -20.98
CA ALA A 128 -25.82 3.39 -21.68
C ALA A 128 -26.68 4.68 -21.71
N ASP A 129 -28.01 4.57 -21.78
CA ASP A 129 -28.94 5.69 -21.84
C ASP A 129 -29.41 6.19 -20.45
N LYS A 130 -29.07 5.47 -19.36
CA LYS A 130 -29.39 5.89 -17.99
C LYS A 130 -28.53 7.10 -17.57
N LYS A 131 -28.95 7.74 -16.48
CA LYS A 131 -28.23 8.84 -15.83
C LYS A 131 -27.53 8.39 -14.54
N PRO A 132 -26.51 9.10 -14.04
CA PRO A 132 -25.75 8.72 -12.85
C PRO A 132 -26.57 8.49 -11.58
N HIS A 133 -27.67 9.22 -11.37
CA HIS A 133 -28.54 9.07 -10.20
C HIS A 133 -29.33 7.76 -10.18
N GLU A 134 -29.44 7.06 -11.31
CA GLU A 134 -30.09 5.76 -11.43
C GLU A 134 -29.17 4.57 -11.12
N LEU A 135 -27.89 4.84 -10.73
CA LEU A 135 -26.85 3.85 -10.54
C LEU A 135 -26.50 3.66 -9.06
N SER A 136 -26.07 2.44 -8.71
CA SER A 136 -25.38 2.18 -7.44
C SER A 136 -23.99 2.85 -7.40
N GLY A 137 -23.36 2.93 -6.21
CA GLY A 137 -22.02 3.48 -6.03
C GLY A 137 -20.99 2.80 -6.94
N GLY A 138 -20.91 1.46 -6.92
CA GLY A 138 -19.99 0.71 -7.77
C GLY A 138 -20.26 0.87 -9.27
N GLN A 139 -21.52 0.99 -9.68
CA GLN A 139 -21.85 1.29 -11.07
C GLN A 139 -21.38 2.69 -11.49
N ARG A 140 -21.53 3.70 -10.63
CA ARG A 140 -21.00 5.05 -10.90
C ARG A 140 -19.48 5.05 -11.04
N GLN A 141 -18.80 4.31 -10.19
CA GLN A 141 -17.35 4.13 -10.27
C GLN A 141 -16.91 3.53 -11.62
N ARG A 142 -17.56 2.44 -12.06
CA ARG A 142 -17.28 1.82 -13.36
C ARG A 142 -17.47 2.78 -14.53
N VAL A 143 -18.51 3.60 -14.49
CA VAL A 143 -18.73 4.65 -15.52
C VAL A 143 -17.62 5.68 -15.48
N ALA A 144 -17.17 6.12 -14.30
CA ALA A 144 -16.08 7.08 -14.16
C ALA A 144 -14.76 6.50 -14.69
N LEU A 145 -14.50 5.22 -14.43
CA LEU A 145 -13.35 4.50 -14.97
C LEU A 145 -13.41 4.42 -16.49
N ALA A 146 -14.56 4.02 -17.06
CA ALA A 146 -14.77 3.98 -18.51
C ALA A 146 -14.56 5.35 -19.15
N ARG A 147 -15.07 6.43 -18.52
CA ARG A 147 -14.87 7.81 -18.96
C ARG A 147 -13.38 8.21 -18.95
N ALA A 148 -12.66 7.84 -17.92
CA ALA A 148 -11.24 8.14 -17.79
C ALA A 148 -10.41 7.41 -18.87
N LEU A 149 -10.76 6.17 -19.17
CA LEU A 149 -10.11 5.36 -20.19
C LEU A 149 -10.49 5.76 -21.64
N ALA A 150 -11.63 6.44 -21.83
CA ALA A 150 -12.12 6.79 -23.17
C ALA A 150 -11.14 7.64 -23.97
N VAL A 151 -10.35 8.47 -23.30
CA VAL A 151 -9.35 9.33 -23.93
C VAL A 151 -7.99 8.64 -24.12
N GLU A 152 -7.88 7.35 -23.81
CA GLU A 152 -6.67 6.53 -23.95
C GLU A 152 -5.45 7.21 -23.32
N PRO A 153 -5.47 7.44 -22.00
CA PRO A 153 -4.33 8.03 -21.32
C PRO A 153 -3.16 7.05 -21.24
N ASP A 154 -1.93 7.55 -21.24
CA ASP A 154 -0.75 6.71 -20.98
C ASP A 154 -0.63 6.37 -19.49
N VAL A 155 -1.12 7.27 -18.62
CA VAL A 155 -1.15 7.10 -17.16
C VAL A 155 -2.53 7.44 -16.60
N LEU A 156 -3.14 6.52 -15.84
CA LEU A 156 -4.40 6.75 -15.12
C LEU A 156 -4.12 7.00 -13.63
N LEU A 157 -4.60 8.13 -13.13
CA LEU A 157 -4.47 8.56 -11.75
C LEU A 157 -5.79 8.35 -11.01
N LEU A 158 -5.77 7.62 -9.89
CA LEU A 158 -6.94 7.23 -9.11
C LEU A 158 -6.80 7.76 -7.68
N ASP A 159 -7.67 8.67 -7.28
CA ASP A 159 -7.68 9.27 -5.94
C ASP A 159 -8.79 8.63 -5.08
N GLU A 160 -8.43 7.70 -4.22
CA GLU A 160 -9.31 6.94 -3.31
C GLU A 160 -10.61 6.41 -3.95
N PRO A 161 -10.55 5.74 -5.12
CA PRO A 161 -11.74 5.40 -5.87
C PRO A 161 -12.66 4.38 -5.18
N LEU A 162 -12.14 3.58 -4.22
CA LEU A 162 -12.88 2.51 -3.53
C LEU A 162 -13.35 2.90 -2.12
N GLY A 163 -12.98 4.10 -1.63
CA GLY A 163 -13.22 4.51 -0.24
C GLY A 163 -14.70 4.57 0.19
N ALA A 164 -15.61 4.83 -0.73
CA ALA A 164 -17.04 4.98 -0.45
C ALA A 164 -17.87 3.68 -0.56
N LEU A 165 -17.21 2.51 -0.77
CA LEU A 165 -17.86 1.23 -0.99
C LEU A 165 -17.89 0.37 0.27
N ASP A 166 -18.96 -0.45 0.42
CA ASP A 166 -18.99 -1.52 1.42
C ASP A 166 -17.93 -2.59 1.15
N LEU A 167 -17.57 -3.39 2.16
CA LEU A 167 -16.47 -4.36 2.08
C LEU A 167 -16.64 -5.38 0.94
N LYS A 168 -17.84 -5.91 0.74
CA LYS A 168 -18.09 -6.93 -0.30
C LYS A 168 -17.92 -6.34 -1.70
N LEU A 169 -18.53 -5.17 -1.91
CA LEU A 169 -18.44 -4.47 -3.18
C LEU A 169 -17.02 -3.98 -3.45
N ARG A 170 -16.30 -3.53 -2.42
CA ARG A 170 -14.91 -3.11 -2.53
C ARG A 170 -14.02 -4.24 -3.04
N ARG A 171 -14.09 -5.44 -2.46
CA ARG A 171 -13.32 -6.62 -2.93
C ARG A 171 -13.63 -6.97 -4.38
N GLN A 172 -14.92 -6.99 -4.76
CA GLN A 172 -15.28 -7.23 -6.16
C GLN A 172 -14.70 -6.16 -7.09
N MET A 173 -14.72 -4.90 -6.68
CA MET A 173 -14.20 -3.79 -7.49
C MET A 173 -12.66 -3.81 -7.58
N GLN A 174 -11.96 -4.31 -6.56
CA GLN A 174 -10.50 -4.54 -6.61
C GLN A 174 -10.14 -5.52 -7.72
N ASP A 175 -10.81 -6.68 -7.76
CA ASP A 175 -10.58 -7.71 -8.79
C ASP A 175 -10.89 -7.15 -10.20
N GLU A 176 -12.01 -6.44 -10.35
CA GLU A 176 -12.40 -5.82 -11.62
C GLU A 176 -11.39 -4.75 -12.06
N LEU A 177 -10.94 -3.89 -11.16
CA LEU A 177 -9.98 -2.83 -11.45
C LEU A 177 -8.65 -3.42 -11.95
N LYS A 178 -8.15 -4.46 -11.27
CA LYS A 178 -6.93 -5.17 -11.68
C LYS A 178 -7.12 -5.86 -13.04
N ALA A 179 -8.26 -6.50 -13.29
CA ALA A 179 -8.57 -7.14 -14.56
C ALA A 179 -8.64 -6.12 -15.71
N ILE A 180 -9.26 -4.96 -15.49
CA ILE A 180 -9.34 -3.88 -16.47
C ILE A 180 -7.96 -3.34 -16.77
N GLN A 181 -7.14 -3.06 -15.73
CA GLN A 181 -5.78 -2.55 -15.91
C GLN A 181 -4.93 -3.51 -16.76
N LYS A 182 -4.97 -4.82 -16.48
CA LYS A 182 -4.27 -5.84 -17.28
C LYS A 182 -4.75 -5.86 -18.73
N ARG A 183 -6.06 -5.66 -18.97
CA ARG A 183 -6.64 -5.65 -20.32
C ARG A 183 -6.25 -4.42 -21.13
N VAL A 184 -6.20 -3.24 -20.49
CA VAL A 184 -5.87 -1.99 -21.20
C VAL A 184 -4.37 -1.72 -21.25
N GLY A 185 -3.58 -2.30 -20.34
CA GLY A 185 -2.13 -2.16 -20.24
C GLY A 185 -1.63 -0.76 -19.86
N THR A 186 -2.50 0.16 -19.48
CA THR A 186 -2.16 1.53 -19.06
C THR A 186 -1.47 1.52 -17.68
N THR A 187 -0.52 2.43 -17.45
CA THR A 187 0.09 2.64 -16.13
C THR A 187 -0.95 3.23 -15.17
N PHE A 188 -1.15 2.59 -14.01
CA PHE A 188 -2.07 3.07 -12.98
C PHE A 188 -1.31 3.56 -11.76
N VAL A 189 -1.64 4.77 -11.30
CA VAL A 189 -1.18 5.32 -10.02
C VAL A 189 -2.40 5.51 -9.13
N HIS A 190 -2.49 4.72 -8.09
CA HIS A 190 -3.65 4.62 -7.22
C HIS A 190 -3.30 5.11 -5.81
N VAL A 191 -4.11 5.99 -5.25
CA VAL A 191 -4.00 6.46 -3.87
C VAL A 191 -5.03 5.76 -3.00
N THR A 192 -4.59 5.22 -1.88
CA THR A 192 -5.46 4.67 -0.83
C THR A 192 -4.83 4.84 0.55
N HIS A 193 -5.64 4.70 1.59
CA HIS A 193 -5.20 4.53 2.97
C HIS A 193 -5.49 3.10 3.48
N ASP A 194 -6.09 2.25 2.66
CA ASP A 194 -6.47 0.86 3.00
C ASP A 194 -5.35 -0.11 2.59
N GLN A 195 -4.78 -0.80 3.59
CA GLN A 195 -3.67 -1.73 3.42
C GLN A 195 -4.10 -2.99 2.67
N GLU A 196 -5.32 -3.52 2.96
CA GLU A 196 -5.84 -4.71 2.27
C GLU A 196 -6.03 -4.42 0.78
N GLU A 197 -6.53 -3.22 0.46
CA GLU A 197 -6.68 -2.77 -0.92
C GLU A 197 -5.33 -2.72 -1.63
N ALA A 198 -4.33 -2.05 -1.03
CA ALA A 198 -3.00 -1.93 -1.61
C ALA A 198 -2.36 -3.31 -1.86
N MET A 199 -2.43 -4.22 -0.88
CA MET A 199 -1.90 -5.58 -1.00
C MET A 199 -2.59 -6.41 -2.09
N ALA A 200 -3.91 -6.21 -2.29
CA ALA A 200 -4.68 -7.00 -3.25
C ALA A 200 -4.42 -6.62 -4.71
N ILE A 201 -4.20 -5.33 -5.01
CA ILE A 201 -4.19 -4.85 -6.40
C ILE A 201 -2.84 -4.37 -6.92
N ALA A 202 -1.90 -3.99 -6.05
CA ALA A 202 -0.64 -3.41 -6.47
C ALA A 202 0.31 -4.43 -7.12
N ASP A 203 1.07 -3.99 -8.12
CA ASP A 203 2.32 -4.65 -8.52
C ASP A 203 3.46 -4.18 -7.61
N ARG A 204 3.44 -2.87 -7.23
CA ARG A 204 4.29 -2.28 -6.20
C ARG A 204 3.51 -1.31 -5.33
N ILE A 205 3.86 -1.29 -4.05
CA ILE A 205 3.35 -0.32 -3.07
C ILE A 205 4.46 0.69 -2.77
N VAL A 206 4.07 1.95 -2.63
CA VAL A 206 4.91 3.04 -2.11
C VAL A 206 4.32 3.46 -0.77
N VAL A 207 5.01 3.15 0.31
CA VAL A 207 4.61 3.57 1.66
C VAL A 207 5.13 4.98 1.90
N MET A 208 4.22 5.92 2.16
CA MET A 208 4.54 7.33 2.39
C MET A 208 4.26 7.76 3.82
N ASN A 209 5.15 8.59 4.37
CA ASN A 209 4.96 9.19 5.69
C ASN A 209 5.56 10.59 5.73
N ALA A 210 4.83 11.58 6.29
CA ALA A 210 5.28 12.95 6.50
C ALA A 210 6.00 13.59 5.29
N GLY A 211 5.54 13.29 4.08
CA GLY A 211 6.09 13.82 2.83
C GLY A 211 7.28 13.04 2.26
N ASN A 212 7.69 11.95 2.88
CA ASN A 212 8.77 11.08 2.42
C ASN A 212 8.24 9.74 1.91
N ILE A 213 9.06 9.05 1.12
CA ILE A 213 8.87 7.63 0.82
C ILE A 213 9.64 6.82 1.86
N GLU A 214 8.93 6.01 2.62
CA GLU A 214 9.50 5.12 3.66
C GLU A 214 9.93 3.78 3.08
N ASP A 215 9.15 3.24 2.16
CA ASP A 215 9.40 1.94 1.56
C ASP A 215 8.79 1.85 0.17
N VAL A 216 9.40 1.05 -0.72
CA VAL A 216 8.89 0.74 -2.07
C VAL A 216 9.22 -0.70 -2.40
N GLY A 217 8.20 -1.48 -2.76
CA GLY A 217 8.41 -2.88 -3.13
C GLY A 217 7.12 -3.59 -3.53
N ARG A 218 7.24 -4.88 -3.81
CA ARG A 218 6.08 -5.74 -4.00
C ARG A 218 5.29 -5.84 -2.70
N PRO A 219 3.97 -6.07 -2.74
CA PRO A 219 3.15 -6.22 -1.53
C PRO A 219 3.72 -7.22 -0.52
N GLU A 220 4.14 -8.39 -1.00
CA GLU A 220 4.75 -9.43 -0.16
C GLU A 220 6.05 -8.97 0.51
N ASP A 221 6.92 -8.26 -0.23
CA ASP A 221 8.20 -7.77 0.29
C ASP A 221 7.98 -6.69 1.37
N ILE A 222 7.07 -5.74 1.11
CA ILE A 222 6.73 -4.67 2.06
C ILE A 222 6.17 -5.25 3.37
N TYR A 223 5.35 -6.31 3.28
CA TYR A 223 4.75 -6.96 4.45
C TYR A 223 5.74 -7.82 5.22
N THR A 224 6.46 -8.70 4.52
CA THR A 224 7.33 -9.70 5.16
C THR A 224 8.73 -9.18 5.47
N ARG A 225 9.21 -8.17 4.72
CA ARG A 225 10.57 -7.63 4.81
C ARG A 225 10.60 -6.10 4.73
N PRO A 226 9.85 -5.38 5.59
CA PRO A 226 9.80 -3.92 5.60
C PRO A 226 11.19 -3.30 5.78
N ARG A 227 11.38 -2.08 5.25
CA ARG A 227 12.67 -1.36 5.37
C ARG A 227 12.78 -0.49 6.61
N THR A 228 11.65 0.01 7.11
CA THR A 228 11.62 0.93 8.26
C THR A 228 10.66 0.44 9.34
N LEU A 229 10.86 0.91 10.57
CA LEU A 229 9.92 0.68 11.68
C LEU A 229 8.51 1.19 11.33
N PHE A 230 8.44 2.34 10.63
CA PHE A 230 7.18 2.89 10.19
C PHE A 230 6.48 1.94 9.19
N SER A 231 7.19 1.49 8.15
CA SER A 231 6.61 0.55 7.17
C SER A 231 6.14 -0.73 7.84
N ALA A 232 6.94 -1.29 8.77
CA ALA A 232 6.58 -2.48 9.53
C ALA A 232 5.28 -2.31 10.31
N SER A 233 5.14 -1.21 11.06
CA SER A 233 3.95 -0.93 11.89
C SER A 233 2.74 -0.51 11.07
N PHE A 234 2.96 0.23 9.97
CA PHE A 234 1.89 0.70 9.13
C PHE A 234 1.26 -0.41 8.28
N MET A 235 2.02 -1.44 7.89
CA MET A 235 1.52 -2.54 7.04
C MET A 235 0.83 -3.68 7.80
N GLY A 236 0.34 -3.43 8.99
CA GLY A 236 -0.37 -4.41 9.82
C GLY A 236 0.28 -4.62 11.18
N GLU A 237 -0.28 -5.54 11.95
CA GLU A 237 0.22 -5.83 13.30
C GLU A 237 1.64 -6.39 13.26
N VAL A 238 2.48 -5.92 14.19
CA VAL A 238 3.87 -6.33 14.32
C VAL A 238 4.31 -6.24 15.78
N ASN A 239 5.09 -7.21 16.22
CA ASN A 239 5.77 -7.16 17.51
C ASN A 239 7.14 -6.56 17.33
N PHE A 240 7.46 -5.54 18.10
CA PHE A 240 8.78 -4.92 18.15
C PHE A 240 9.50 -5.33 19.43
N ILE A 241 10.63 -6.02 19.25
CA ILE A 241 11.49 -6.43 20.37
C ILE A 241 12.80 -5.66 20.25
N PRO A 242 13.04 -4.65 21.12
CA PRO A 242 14.27 -3.89 21.11
C PRO A 242 15.50 -4.77 21.39
N GLY A 243 16.61 -4.46 20.73
CA GLY A 243 17.84 -5.20 20.90
C GLY A 243 19.09 -4.37 20.57
N THR A 244 20.23 -5.00 20.76
CA THR A 244 21.55 -4.42 20.43
C THR A 244 22.31 -5.41 19.56
N LEU A 245 22.83 -4.93 18.44
CA LEU A 245 23.58 -5.74 17.48
C LEU A 245 24.89 -6.22 18.11
N GLY A 246 25.13 -7.52 18.11
CA GLY A 246 26.33 -8.18 18.58
C GLY A 246 27.38 -8.39 17.48
N ASN A 247 27.94 -9.60 17.45
CA ASN A 247 28.92 -9.98 16.42
C ASN A 247 28.20 -10.48 15.16
N CYS A 248 28.83 -10.21 14.00
CA CYS A 248 28.45 -10.86 12.75
C CYS A 248 29.58 -11.85 12.39
N HIS A 249 29.26 -13.13 12.17
CA HIS A 249 30.21 -14.18 11.84
C HIS A 249 29.52 -15.29 11.04
N ASP A 250 30.20 -15.80 10.05
CA ASP A 250 29.73 -16.95 9.22
C ASP A 250 28.29 -16.80 8.66
N GLY A 251 27.88 -15.57 8.31
CA GLY A 251 26.52 -15.28 7.80
C GLY A 251 25.43 -15.29 8.89
N ILE A 252 25.83 -15.25 10.16
CA ILE A 252 24.96 -15.18 11.33
C ILE A 252 25.22 -13.85 12.07
N VAL A 253 24.18 -13.25 12.57
CA VAL A 253 24.24 -12.06 13.42
C VAL A 253 23.65 -12.39 14.79
N ASP A 254 24.40 -12.06 15.84
CA ASP A 254 23.95 -12.16 17.22
C ASP A 254 23.28 -10.86 17.64
N ILE A 255 22.14 -10.95 18.32
CA ILE A 255 21.42 -9.79 18.82
C ILE A 255 21.04 -10.06 20.28
N GLU A 256 21.43 -9.14 21.15
CA GLU A 256 21.00 -9.14 22.54
C GLU A 256 19.69 -8.39 22.68
N THR A 257 18.65 -9.07 23.14
CA THR A 257 17.32 -8.49 23.33
C THR A 257 16.89 -8.59 24.79
N VAL A 258 15.82 -7.91 25.14
CA VAL A 258 15.17 -8.04 26.47
C VAL A 258 14.59 -9.43 26.74
N LEU A 259 14.40 -10.25 25.68
CA LEU A 259 13.94 -11.64 25.78
C LEU A 259 15.10 -12.65 25.68
N GLY A 260 16.35 -12.20 25.82
CA GLY A 260 17.57 -13.01 25.69
C GLY A 260 18.31 -12.80 24.38
N ALA A 261 19.45 -13.49 24.25
CA ALA A 261 20.27 -13.45 23.06
C ALA A 261 19.69 -14.36 21.97
N VAL A 262 19.70 -13.86 20.74
CA VAL A 262 19.22 -14.58 19.55
C VAL A 262 20.27 -14.51 18.44
N SER A 263 20.43 -15.61 17.71
CA SER A 263 21.28 -15.67 16.52
C SER A 263 20.41 -15.80 15.28
N LEU A 264 20.53 -14.87 14.35
CA LEU A 264 19.73 -14.76 13.14
C LEU A 264 20.61 -14.84 11.89
N PRO A 265 20.07 -15.28 10.75
CA PRO A 265 20.77 -15.12 9.48
C PRO A 265 21.06 -13.63 9.22
N GLU A 266 22.23 -13.32 8.70
CA GLU A 266 22.61 -11.93 8.34
C GLU A 266 21.61 -11.29 7.35
N THR A 267 20.93 -12.13 6.54
CA THR A 267 19.85 -11.68 5.64
C THR A 267 18.61 -11.12 6.36
N ALA A 268 18.50 -11.30 7.69
CA ALA A 268 17.47 -10.64 8.51
C ALA A 268 17.70 -9.13 8.66
N LEU A 269 18.96 -8.67 8.54
CA LEU A 269 19.29 -7.24 8.57
C LEU A 269 18.72 -6.53 7.34
N ARG A 270 18.12 -5.36 7.57
CA ARG A 270 17.62 -4.51 6.47
C ARG A 270 18.57 -3.36 6.13
N ASP A 271 19.51 -3.05 6.99
CA ASP A 271 20.58 -2.09 6.75
C ASP A 271 21.94 -2.79 6.97
N GLU A 272 22.68 -2.92 5.88
CA GLU A 272 23.99 -3.58 5.85
C GLU A 272 25.09 -2.72 6.50
N ASN A 273 24.82 -1.44 6.78
CA ASN A 273 25.77 -0.52 7.39
C ASN A 273 25.75 -0.56 8.93
N LEU A 274 24.90 -1.39 9.52
CA LEU A 274 24.82 -1.51 10.97
C LEU A 274 26.10 -2.14 11.53
N THR A 275 26.64 -1.52 12.58
CA THR A 275 27.86 -1.98 13.27
C THR A 275 27.53 -2.52 14.65
N LYS A 276 28.42 -3.36 15.18
CA LYS A 276 28.32 -3.88 16.56
C LYS A 276 28.02 -2.77 17.57
N GLY A 277 27.06 -2.99 18.44
CA GLY A 277 26.58 -2.02 19.43
C GLY A 277 25.44 -1.12 18.92
N ALA A 278 25.09 -1.21 17.63
CA ALA A 278 23.96 -0.45 17.10
C ALA A 278 22.63 -0.87 17.76
N LYS A 279 21.78 0.11 18.01
CA LYS A 279 20.41 -0.13 18.46
C LYS A 279 19.58 -0.66 17.29
N VAL A 280 18.96 -1.79 17.50
CA VAL A 280 18.12 -2.47 16.51
C VAL A 280 16.80 -2.92 17.11
N THR A 281 15.85 -3.24 16.27
CA THR A 281 14.55 -3.79 16.67
C THR A 281 14.24 -5.01 15.82
N LEU A 282 13.90 -6.11 16.47
CA LEU A 282 13.34 -7.27 15.81
C LEU A 282 11.87 -6.99 15.54
N ALA A 283 11.48 -7.04 14.28
CA ALA A 283 10.11 -6.94 13.83
C ALA A 283 9.58 -8.34 13.50
N ILE A 284 8.51 -8.76 14.18
CA ILE A 284 7.96 -10.10 14.12
C ILE A 284 6.45 -10.02 13.91
N ARG A 285 5.94 -10.60 12.82
CA ARG A 285 4.49 -10.66 12.59
C ARG A 285 3.83 -11.64 13.56
N PRO A 286 2.59 -11.34 14.03
CA PRO A 286 1.86 -12.20 14.98
C PRO A 286 1.68 -13.66 14.52
N GLU A 287 1.50 -13.88 13.22
CA GLU A 287 1.33 -15.20 12.61
C GLU A 287 2.60 -16.04 12.56
N HIS A 288 3.77 -15.44 12.82
CA HIS A 288 5.03 -16.16 12.85
C HIS A 288 5.34 -16.81 14.19
N PHE A 289 4.65 -16.41 15.25
CA PHE A 289 4.75 -17.12 16.53
C PHE A 289 4.07 -18.49 16.45
N ARG A 290 4.72 -19.50 17.03
CA ARG A 290 4.22 -20.87 17.11
C ARG A 290 4.29 -21.37 18.54
N ALA A 291 3.26 -22.10 18.98
CA ALA A 291 3.40 -22.99 20.12
C ALA A 291 4.29 -24.15 19.71
N SER A 292 5.13 -24.63 20.60
CA SER A 292 6.32 -25.50 20.42
C SER A 292 6.11 -26.86 19.70
N THR A 293 5.40 -26.92 18.58
CA THR A 293 5.24 -28.16 17.81
C THR A 293 5.64 -27.99 16.35
N GLY A 294 6.79 -28.53 15.94
CA GLY A 294 7.22 -28.51 14.54
C GLY A 294 8.70 -28.88 14.37
N THR A 295 9.06 -29.29 13.15
CA THR A 295 10.43 -29.61 12.71
C THR A 295 11.04 -28.42 12.00
N GLY A 296 12.31 -28.07 12.31
CA GLY A 296 13.08 -26.99 11.67
C GLY A 296 13.83 -26.12 12.66
N PRO A 297 14.74 -25.22 12.18
CA PRO A 297 15.45 -24.29 13.03
C PRO A 297 14.46 -23.35 13.72
N ARG A 298 14.67 -23.12 15.03
CA ARG A 298 13.79 -22.28 15.84
C ARG A 298 14.56 -21.46 16.84
N ILE A 299 14.10 -20.24 17.05
CA ILE A 299 14.46 -19.43 18.19
C ILE A 299 13.36 -19.59 19.22
N THR A 300 13.77 -19.80 20.47
CA THR A 300 12.86 -19.86 21.62
C THR A 300 13.05 -18.60 22.45
N PHE A 301 11.98 -17.84 22.65
CA PHE A 301 11.92 -16.68 23.54
C PHE A 301 11.45 -17.04 24.97
N GLY A 302 11.64 -18.30 25.37
CA GLY A 302 11.20 -18.76 26.67
C GLY A 302 9.69 -19.04 26.75
N LYS A 303 9.17 -19.01 27.99
CA LYS A 303 7.74 -19.19 28.27
C LYS A 303 7.03 -17.86 28.33
N ALA A 304 5.80 -17.83 27.83
CA ALA A 304 4.92 -16.69 27.97
C ALA A 304 3.56 -17.10 28.54
N LYS A 305 2.98 -16.26 29.37
CA LYS A 305 1.64 -16.42 29.90
C LYS A 305 0.62 -15.79 28.97
N VAL A 306 -0.42 -16.50 28.61
CA VAL A 306 -1.57 -15.94 27.89
C VAL A 306 -2.34 -15.02 28.85
N THR A 307 -2.39 -13.74 28.54
CA THR A 307 -3.14 -12.76 29.35
C THR A 307 -4.57 -12.61 28.87
N ASP A 308 -4.77 -12.64 27.55
CA ASP A 308 -6.08 -12.54 26.90
C ASP A 308 -6.07 -13.23 25.53
N GLY A 309 -7.26 -13.60 25.02
CA GLY A 309 -7.41 -14.20 23.72
C GLY A 309 -8.78 -13.94 23.11
N SER A 310 -8.81 -13.57 21.83
CA SER A 310 -10.03 -13.30 21.08
C SER A 310 -10.07 -14.13 19.79
N PHE A 311 -11.26 -14.64 19.43
CA PHE A 311 -11.47 -15.41 18.20
C PHE A 311 -11.84 -14.52 17.03
N PHE A 312 -11.06 -14.55 15.96
CA PHE A 312 -11.22 -13.75 14.74
C PHE A 312 -11.73 -14.56 13.53
N GLY A 313 -12.34 -15.71 13.76
CA GLY A 313 -12.86 -16.57 12.69
C GLY A 313 -11.77 -17.42 12.03
N THR A 314 -10.69 -16.83 11.54
CA THR A 314 -9.56 -17.52 10.91
C THR A 314 -8.47 -17.96 11.87
N HIS A 315 -8.35 -17.29 13.02
CA HIS A 315 -7.33 -17.53 14.04
C HIS A 315 -7.80 -17.03 15.40
N HIS A 316 -7.09 -17.43 16.45
CA HIS A 316 -7.15 -16.78 17.75
C HIS A 316 -6.04 -15.73 17.85
N ARG A 317 -6.39 -14.50 18.19
CA ARG A 317 -5.43 -13.45 18.57
C ARG A 317 -5.20 -13.55 20.06
N ALA A 318 -3.98 -13.90 20.46
CA ALA A 318 -3.57 -14.04 21.86
C ALA A 318 -2.60 -12.93 22.24
N HIS A 319 -2.78 -12.35 23.42
CA HIS A 319 -1.82 -11.47 24.06
C HIS A 319 -0.98 -12.29 25.05
N LEU A 320 0.32 -12.16 24.95
CA LEU A 320 1.30 -12.99 25.62
C LEU A 320 2.26 -12.11 26.41
N GLU A 321 2.43 -12.46 27.70
CA GLU A 321 3.39 -11.84 28.62
C GLU A 321 4.58 -12.78 28.81
N PRO A 322 5.77 -12.48 28.23
CA PRO A 322 6.97 -13.30 28.41
C PRO A 322 7.44 -13.27 29.88
N VAL A 323 7.92 -14.40 30.40
CA VAL A 323 8.43 -14.53 31.76
C VAL A 323 9.62 -13.59 32.03
N ASP A 324 10.53 -13.52 31.05
CA ASP A 324 11.79 -12.78 31.17
C ASP A 324 11.63 -11.27 30.91
N ALA A 325 10.46 -10.83 30.41
CA ALA A 325 10.15 -9.42 30.16
C ALA A 325 8.64 -9.14 30.33
N PRO A 326 8.13 -9.11 31.57
CA PRO A 326 6.69 -8.96 31.84
C PRO A 326 6.12 -7.59 31.44
N ASP A 327 6.97 -6.59 31.20
CA ASP A 327 6.55 -5.27 30.73
C ASP A 327 6.25 -5.24 29.22
N ILE A 328 6.53 -6.34 28.50
CA ILE A 328 6.28 -6.46 27.05
C ILE A 328 5.07 -7.36 26.82
N ILE A 329 4.12 -6.86 26.03
CA ILE A 329 3.01 -7.68 25.54
C ILE A 329 3.26 -8.01 24.10
N LEU A 330 3.32 -9.31 23.79
CA LEU A 330 3.42 -9.81 22.42
C LEU A 330 2.04 -10.24 21.93
N THR A 331 1.76 -9.98 20.67
CA THR A 331 0.56 -10.48 19.99
C THR A 331 0.91 -11.68 19.12
N ALA A 332 0.18 -12.77 19.25
CA ALA A 332 0.35 -13.97 18.42
C ALA A 332 -0.97 -14.39 17.78
N HIS A 333 -0.90 -14.82 16.52
CA HIS A 333 -2.03 -15.43 15.82
C HIS A 333 -1.91 -16.95 15.89
N MET A 334 -2.73 -17.57 16.73
CA MET A 334 -2.76 -19.01 16.93
C MET A 334 -3.79 -19.66 16.01
N PRO A 335 -3.55 -20.91 15.54
CA PRO A 335 -4.51 -21.63 14.70
C PRO A 335 -5.91 -21.73 15.35
N GLN A 336 -6.96 -21.83 14.53
CA GLN A 336 -8.34 -22.04 15.01
C GLN A 336 -8.48 -23.25 15.97
N SER A 337 -7.67 -24.28 15.76
CA SER A 337 -7.68 -25.50 16.59
C SER A 337 -6.98 -25.34 17.93
N ALA A 338 -6.28 -24.22 18.16
CA ALA A 338 -5.62 -23.98 19.42
C ALA A 338 -6.64 -23.62 20.51
N VAL A 339 -6.50 -24.23 21.66
CA VAL A 339 -7.25 -23.84 22.86
C VAL A 339 -6.46 -22.73 23.55
N ILE A 340 -7.01 -21.53 23.59
CA ILE A 340 -6.39 -20.35 24.18
C ILE A 340 -7.17 -20.00 25.46
N GLU A 341 -6.58 -20.34 26.60
CA GLU A 341 -7.14 -20.03 27.93
C GLU A 341 -6.28 -18.97 28.61
N ALA A 342 -6.91 -17.94 29.14
CA ALA A 342 -6.22 -16.94 29.95
C ALA A 342 -5.56 -17.62 31.16
N GLY A 343 -4.31 -17.27 31.41
CA GLY A 343 -3.47 -17.90 32.44
C GLY A 343 -2.69 -19.12 32.00
N ALA A 344 -2.94 -19.68 30.82
CA ALA A 344 -2.15 -20.78 30.27
C ALA A 344 -0.71 -20.35 29.96
N TRP A 345 0.21 -21.31 30.03
CA TRP A 345 1.62 -21.09 29.69
C TRP A 345 1.93 -21.74 28.33
N ILE A 346 2.60 -21.03 27.48
CA ILE A 346 3.04 -21.53 26.16
C ILE A 346 4.54 -21.28 25.98
N ASP A 347 5.22 -22.17 25.27
CA ASP A 347 6.59 -21.96 24.81
C ASP A 347 6.54 -21.12 23.53
N LEU A 348 7.20 -19.97 23.57
CA LEU A 348 7.21 -19.00 22.47
C LEU A 348 8.35 -19.32 21.52
N THR A 349 8.01 -19.81 20.32
CA THR A 349 8.99 -20.15 19.29
C THR A 349 8.71 -19.43 17.99
N ILE A 350 9.77 -19.16 17.22
CA ILE A 350 9.69 -18.50 15.93
C ILE A 350 10.70 -19.08 14.95
N ASP A 351 10.37 -19.06 13.67
CA ASP A 351 11.33 -19.35 12.59
C ASP A 351 12.29 -18.16 12.44
N PRO A 352 13.62 -18.36 12.54
CA PRO A 352 14.60 -17.30 12.34
C PRO A 352 14.46 -16.54 11.02
N ALA A 353 14.02 -17.23 9.96
CA ALA A 353 13.81 -16.63 8.64
C ALA A 353 12.64 -15.64 8.57
N SER A 354 11.76 -15.67 9.59
CA SER A 354 10.59 -14.77 9.68
C SER A 354 10.88 -13.48 10.45
N VAL A 355 12.08 -13.35 11.01
CA VAL A 355 12.47 -12.16 11.79
C VAL A 355 13.11 -11.14 10.86
N VAL A 356 12.70 -9.88 11.00
CA VAL A 356 13.32 -8.75 10.31
C VAL A 356 13.99 -7.86 11.34
N VAL A 357 15.25 -7.49 11.09
CA VAL A 357 16.02 -6.62 11.96
C VAL A 357 16.12 -5.23 11.36
N LEU A 358 15.52 -4.27 12.04
CA LEU A 358 15.42 -2.87 11.62
C LEU A 358 16.34 -1.99 12.48
N ALA A 359 16.89 -0.94 11.87
CA ALA A 359 17.70 0.05 12.56
C ALA A 359 16.83 0.86 13.56
N GLY A 360 17.43 1.19 14.71
CA GLY A 360 16.79 2.02 15.74
C GLY A 360 15.85 1.27 16.67
N HIS A 361 15.27 2.04 17.61
CA HIS A 361 14.23 1.56 18.51
C HIS A 361 12.91 2.27 18.17
N PRO A 362 11.75 1.62 18.32
CA PRO A 362 10.48 2.31 18.21
C PRO A 362 10.43 3.41 19.29
N ASP A 363 10.01 4.62 18.88
CA ASP A 363 9.74 5.69 19.86
C ASP A 363 8.59 5.26 20.75
N THR A 364 8.88 4.95 22.00
CA THR A 364 7.88 4.57 23.03
C THR A 364 6.94 5.72 23.39
N THR A 365 7.09 6.90 22.76
CA THR A 365 6.33 8.13 23.09
C THR A 365 5.22 8.46 22.09
N LYS A 366 4.97 7.64 21.06
CA LYS A 366 3.90 7.89 20.06
C LYS A 366 3.00 6.68 19.88
N THR A 367 2.26 6.34 20.95
CA THR A 367 1.00 5.59 20.84
C THR A 367 -0.12 6.59 21.14
N GLU A 368 -0.60 7.29 20.09
CA GLU A 368 -1.91 7.95 20.09
C GLU A 368 -2.59 7.65 18.75
#